data_6a745d2c96dbe68f338154c97e3cc6f5
#
_entry.id   6a745d2c96dbe68f338154c97e3cc6f5
#
_cell.length_a   1.000
_cell.length_b   1.000
_cell.length_c   1.000
_cell.angle_alpha   90.00
_cell.angle_beta   90.00
_cell.angle_gamma   90.00
#
_symmetry.space_group_name_H-M   'P 1'
#
loop_
_entity.id
_entity.type
_entity.pdbx_description
1 polymer ?
#
loop_
_entity_poly.entity_id
_entity_poly.type
_entity_poly.pdbx_seq_one_letter_code
_entity_poly.pdbx_strand_id
1 'polypeptide(L)'
;MRIDEKYKRLIKCFFSVVMILLLTVTYHQFWVRYYNKIILYPFYRRGMWMMAGIYAAMLIFFMNAYGGFKIGYLRKGNLIYSQALSLIFTNIFTYFQLSVLDKKLFEPKMVLVMTVADVLIVWCWTMLFQLLYANAFPPRRMLLISGERSDYHLIEKIN
;
A
#
# COMPACT_ATOMS: atom_id res chain seq x y z
N MET A 1 26.93 14.92 2.62
CA MET A 1 25.84 14.56 3.54
C MET A 1 24.43 14.81 3.00
N ARG A 2 24.15 15.87 2.24
CA ARG A 2 22.82 16.15 1.63
C ARG A 2 22.43 15.24 0.44
N ILE A 3 23.37 14.65 -0.25
CA ILE A 3 23.11 13.79 -1.43
C ILE A 3 22.44 12.47 -1.02
N ASP A 4 22.89 11.85 0.07
CA ASP A 4 22.34 10.58 0.55
C ASP A 4 20.87 10.65 1.00
N GLU A 5 20.44 11.76 1.58
CA GLU A 5 19.05 11.92 2.04
C GLU A 5 18.07 12.12 0.88
N LYS A 6 18.49 12.83 -0.18
CA LYS A 6 17.68 12.99 -1.40
C LYS A 6 17.50 11.63 -2.10
N TYR A 7 18.56 10.84 -2.20
CA TYR A 7 18.50 9.51 -2.80
C TYR A 7 17.58 8.56 -2.02
N LYS A 8 17.64 8.57 -0.68
CA LYS A 8 16.74 7.78 0.17
C LYS A 8 15.28 8.15 -0.02
N ARG A 9 14.98 9.43 -0.16
CA ARG A 9 13.61 9.91 -0.40
C ARG A 9 13.12 9.50 -1.79
N LEU A 10 13.96 9.62 -2.81
CA LEU A 10 13.66 9.20 -4.18
C LEU A 10 13.36 7.71 -4.28
N ILE A 11 14.18 6.87 -3.67
CA ILE A 11 13.98 5.41 -3.65
C ILE A 11 12.64 5.06 -2.98
N LYS A 12 12.32 5.66 -1.84
CA LYS A 12 11.04 5.43 -1.15
C LYS A 12 9.85 5.85 -2.01
N CYS A 13 9.93 7.02 -2.67
CA CYS A 13 8.90 7.50 -3.57
C CYS A 13 8.72 6.54 -4.76
N PHE A 14 9.80 6.13 -5.40
CA PHE A 14 9.76 5.19 -6.52
C PHE A 14 9.08 3.87 -6.13
N PHE A 15 9.45 3.28 -5.00
CA PHE A 15 8.82 2.05 -4.52
C PHE A 15 7.34 2.20 -4.20
N SER A 16 6.94 3.34 -3.65
CA SER A 16 5.52 3.65 -3.40
C SER A 16 4.73 3.77 -4.70
N VAL A 17 5.29 4.43 -5.71
CA VAL A 17 4.66 4.57 -7.03
C VAL A 17 4.51 3.20 -7.70
N VAL A 18 5.55 2.38 -7.70
CA VAL A 18 5.48 1.03 -8.28
C VAL A 18 4.45 0.16 -7.56
N MET A 19 4.35 0.26 -6.23
CA MET A 19 3.32 -0.45 -5.46
C MET A 19 1.90 -0.06 -5.89
N ILE A 20 1.64 1.25 -6.04
CA ILE A 20 0.34 1.74 -6.51
C ILE A 20 0.05 1.22 -7.91
N LEU A 21 1.03 1.25 -8.81
CA LEU A 21 0.88 0.72 -10.17
C LEU A 21 0.55 -0.77 -10.18
N LEU A 22 1.25 -1.58 -9.38
CA LEU A 22 0.97 -3.01 -9.26
C LEU A 22 -0.47 -3.27 -8.80
N LEU A 23 -0.93 -2.60 -7.76
CA LEU A 23 -2.29 -2.74 -7.25
C LEU A 23 -3.34 -2.27 -8.26
N THR A 24 -3.08 -1.16 -8.95
CA THR A 24 -3.98 -0.64 -10.00
C THR A 24 -4.07 -1.60 -11.18
N VAL A 25 -2.96 -2.22 -11.59
CA VAL A 25 -2.94 -3.24 -12.65
C VAL A 25 -3.70 -4.49 -12.20
N THR A 26 -3.54 -4.93 -10.96
CA THR A 26 -4.30 -6.05 -10.38
C THR A 26 -5.80 -5.75 -10.43
N TYR A 27 -6.22 -4.58 -9.97
CA TYR A 27 -7.61 -4.14 -10.06
C TYR A 27 -8.13 -4.13 -11.49
N HIS A 28 -7.36 -3.58 -12.45
CA HIS A 28 -7.73 -3.56 -13.85
C HIS A 28 -7.90 -4.98 -14.43
N GLN A 29 -7.03 -5.94 -14.07
CA GLN A 29 -7.17 -7.34 -14.47
C GLN A 29 -8.45 -7.98 -13.92
N PHE A 30 -8.78 -7.74 -12.65
CA PHE A 30 -10.04 -8.19 -12.05
C PHE A 30 -11.24 -7.55 -12.74
N TRP A 31 -11.15 -6.24 -13.07
CA TRP A 31 -12.18 -5.54 -13.80
C TRP A 31 -12.49 -6.19 -15.15
N VAL A 32 -11.47 -6.42 -15.98
CA VAL A 32 -11.63 -6.99 -17.32
C VAL A 32 -12.12 -8.44 -17.28
N ARG A 33 -11.63 -9.24 -16.32
CA ARG A 33 -11.94 -10.67 -16.26
C ARG A 33 -13.29 -10.98 -15.65
N TYR A 34 -13.68 -10.23 -14.63
CA TYR A 34 -14.84 -10.55 -13.80
C TYR A 34 -15.89 -9.43 -13.79
N TYR A 35 -15.55 -8.23 -13.35
CA TYR A 35 -16.55 -7.19 -13.11
C TYR A 35 -17.24 -6.73 -14.35
N ASN A 36 -16.53 -6.52 -15.44
CA ASN A 36 -17.09 -6.05 -16.71
C ASN A 36 -18.07 -7.03 -17.36
N LYS A 37 -18.01 -8.32 -16.98
CA LYS A 37 -18.90 -9.37 -17.51
C LYS A 37 -20.21 -9.48 -16.72
N ILE A 38 -20.23 -8.99 -15.49
CA ILE A 38 -21.35 -9.17 -14.56
C ILE A 38 -22.20 -7.89 -14.50
N ILE A 39 -21.59 -6.72 -14.74
CA ILE A 39 -22.28 -5.42 -14.71
C ILE A 39 -23.26 -5.31 -15.86
N LEU A 40 -24.46 -4.79 -15.57
CA LEU A 40 -25.56 -4.58 -16.53
C LEU A 40 -25.13 -3.78 -17.77
N TYR A 41 -24.26 -2.80 -17.59
CA TYR A 41 -23.72 -1.94 -18.64
C TYR A 41 -22.20 -2.04 -18.69
N PRO A 42 -21.62 -2.94 -19.49
CA PRO A 42 -20.18 -3.11 -19.56
C PRO A 42 -19.49 -1.85 -20.06
N PHE A 43 -18.40 -1.49 -19.39
CA PHE A 43 -17.61 -0.34 -19.76
C PHE A 43 -16.68 -0.69 -20.95
N TYR A 44 -16.65 0.19 -21.93
CA TYR A 44 -15.71 0.10 -23.03
C TYR A 44 -14.32 0.65 -22.61
N ARG A 45 -13.32 0.43 -23.44
CA ARG A 45 -11.90 0.67 -23.21
C ARG A 45 -11.56 1.92 -22.37
N ARG A 46 -12.13 3.09 -22.68
CA ARG A 46 -11.89 4.33 -21.94
C ARG A 46 -12.51 4.31 -20.54
N GLY A 47 -13.68 3.73 -20.40
CA GLY A 47 -14.35 3.61 -19.09
C GLY A 47 -13.60 2.70 -18.12
N MET A 48 -13.00 1.62 -18.58
CA MET A 48 -12.18 0.72 -17.74
C MET A 48 -10.97 1.44 -17.13
N TRP A 49 -10.29 2.28 -17.91
CA TRP A 49 -9.17 3.08 -17.42
C TRP A 49 -9.61 4.17 -16.44
N MET A 50 -10.78 4.75 -16.65
CA MET A 50 -11.37 5.70 -15.72
C MET A 50 -11.63 5.03 -14.36
N MET A 51 -12.19 3.81 -14.33
CA MET A 51 -12.42 3.05 -13.11
C MET A 51 -11.12 2.68 -12.40
N ALA A 52 -10.10 2.28 -13.14
CA ALA A 52 -8.76 2.04 -12.59
C ALA A 52 -8.14 3.32 -12.00
N GLY A 53 -8.36 4.47 -12.63
CA GLY A 53 -7.93 5.78 -12.13
C GLY A 53 -8.63 6.17 -10.82
N ILE A 54 -9.93 5.93 -10.70
CA ILE A 54 -10.70 6.16 -9.46
C ILE A 54 -10.16 5.26 -8.34
N TYR A 55 -9.95 3.98 -8.63
CA TYR A 55 -9.36 3.04 -7.67
C TYR A 55 -7.98 3.52 -7.19
N ALA A 56 -7.10 3.92 -8.10
CA ALA A 56 -5.78 4.44 -7.77
C ALA A 56 -5.86 5.71 -6.89
N ALA A 57 -6.77 6.63 -7.20
CA ALA A 57 -6.97 7.85 -6.40
C ALA A 57 -7.43 7.52 -4.97
N MET A 58 -8.39 6.60 -4.82
CA MET A 58 -8.85 6.13 -3.50
C MET A 58 -7.73 5.43 -2.73
N LEU A 59 -6.95 4.59 -3.42
CA LEU A 59 -5.81 3.91 -2.83
C LEU A 59 -4.76 4.90 -2.30
N ILE A 60 -4.41 5.92 -3.09
CA ILE A 60 -3.49 6.98 -2.67
C ILE A 60 -4.03 7.73 -1.47
N PHE A 61 -5.32 8.07 -1.47
CA PHE A 61 -5.96 8.76 -0.37
C PHE A 61 -5.87 7.96 0.93
N PHE A 62 -6.28 6.69 0.93
CA PHE A 62 -6.25 5.86 2.13
C PHE A 62 -4.82 5.51 2.57
N MET A 63 -3.90 5.25 1.64
CA MET A 63 -2.49 5.03 1.96
C MET A 63 -1.85 6.26 2.62
N ASN A 64 -2.23 7.46 2.21
CA ASN A 64 -1.78 8.69 2.84
C ASN A 64 -2.41 8.88 4.22
N ALA A 65 -3.71 8.64 4.36
CA ALA A 65 -4.44 8.79 5.62
C ALA A 65 -3.92 7.85 6.72
N TYR A 66 -3.70 6.59 6.39
CA TYR A 66 -3.22 5.57 7.35
C TYR A 66 -1.69 5.48 7.45
N GLY A 67 -0.96 6.29 6.68
CA GLY A 67 0.50 6.33 6.73
C GLY A 67 1.19 5.16 6.04
N GLY A 68 0.52 4.47 5.10
CA GLY A 68 1.07 3.35 4.32
C GLY A 68 2.30 3.72 3.48
N PHE A 69 2.54 5.00 3.23
CA PHE A 69 3.74 5.52 2.55
C PHE A 69 4.92 5.80 3.49
N LYS A 70 4.77 5.65 4.81
CA LYS A 70 5.85 5.90 5.77
C LYS A 70 6.87 4.76 5.81
N ILE A 71 7.32 4.34 4.64
CA ILE A 71 8.30 3.27 4.44
C ILE A 71 9.64 3.70 5.05
N GLY A 72 10.21 2.86 5.92
CA GLY A 72 11.49 3.13 6.60
C GLY A 72 11.42 4.09 7.79
N TYR A 73 10.22 4.52 8.22
CA TYR A 73 9.97 5.23 9.47
C TYR A 73 9.22 4.36 10.49
N LEU A 74 8.34 3.49 10.00
CA LEU A 74 7.57 2.58 10.84
C LEU A 74 8.27 1.22 10.97
N ARG A 75 8.07 0.56 12.12
CA ARG A 75 8.44 -0.87 12.28
C ARG A 75 7.72 -1.71 11.23
N LYS A 76 8.36 -2.79 10.78
CA LYS A 76 7.88 -3.66 9.69
C LYS A 76 6.41 -4.05 9.82
N GLY A 77 6.00 -4.52 11.00
CA GLY A 77 4.62 -4.93 11.28
C GLY A 77 3.62 -3.77 11.18
N ASN A 78 3.95 -2.62 11.75
CA ASN A 78 3.07 -1.44 11.73
C ASN A 78 2.87 -0.90 10.31
N LEU A 79 3.90 -0.97 9.46
CA LEU A 79 3.80 -0.56 8.07
C LEU A 79 2.84 -1.48 7.29
N ILE A 80 3.02 -2.80 7.41
CA ILE A 80 2.16 -3.79 6.76
C ILE A 80 0.72 -3.66 7.23
N TYR A 81 0.52 -3.46 8.54
CA TYR A 81 -0.81 -3.22 9.11
C TYR A 81 -1.47 -1.96 8.53
N SER A 82 -0.75 -0.83 8.46
CA SER A 82 -1.25 0.42 7.86
C SER A 82 -1.62 0.23 6.39
N GLN A 83 -0.81 -0.49 5.64
CA GLN A 83 -1.07 -0.80 4.23
C GLN A 83 -2.27 -1.73 4.04
N ALA A 84 -2.36 -2.81 4.84
CA ALA A 84 -3.49 -3.72 4.81
C ALA A 84 -4.81 -3.01 5.16
N LEU A 85 -4.79 -2.15 6.18
CA LEU A 85 -5.96 -1.36 6.58
C LEU A 85 -6.40 -0.42 5.45
N SER A 86 -5.44 0.26 4.80
CA SER A 86 -5.72 1.13 3.64
C SER A 86 -6.37 0.36 2.49
N LEU A 87 -5.90 -0.86 2.20
CA LEU A 87 -6.46 -1.74 1.17
C LEU A 87 -7.88 -2.19 1.50
N ILE A 88 -8.13 -2.59 2.75
CA ILE A 88 -9.45 -3.00 3.20
C ILE A 88 -10.46 -1.87 2.98
N PHE A 89 -10.14 -0.65 3.40
CA PHE A 89 -11.02 0.49 3.18
C PHE A 89 -11.20 0.80 1.69
N THR A 90 -10.14 0.80 0.89
CA THR A 90 -10.23 1.01 -0.56
C THR A 90 -11.16 -0.03 -1.20
N ASN A 91 -11.05 -1.29 -0.83
CA ASN A 91 -11.84 -2.37 -1.40
C ASN A 91 -13.30 -2.36 -0.89
N ILE A 92 -13.57 -1.91 0.33
CA ILE A 92 -14.94 -1.65 0.81
C ILE A 92 -15.61 -0.57 -0.05
N PHE A 93 -14.93 0.56 -0.30
CA PHE A 93 -15.46 1.60 -1.18
C PHE A 93 -15.65 1.11 -2.61
N THR A 94 -14.72 0.30 -3.13
CA THR A 94 -14.85 -0.35 -4.44
C THR A 94 -16.08 -1.26 -4.49
N TYR A 95 -16.37 -1.99 -3.43
CA TYR A 95 -17.58 -2.82 -3.32
C TYR A 95 -18.86 -1.97 -3.43
N PHE A 96 -18.94 -0.87 -2.69
CA PHE A 96 -20.08 0.05 -2.79
C PHE A 96 -20.21 0.65 -4.19
N GLN A 97 -19.09 1.05 -4.80
CA GLN A 97 -19.06 1.58 -6.16
C GLN A 97 -19.60 0.57 -7.17
N LEU A 98 -19.19 -0.70 -7.07
CA LEU A 98 -19.70 -1.78 -7.92
C LEU A 98 -21.20 -2.02 -7.71
N SER A 99 -21.67 -2.01 -6.46
CA SER A 99 -23.07 -2.22 -6.11
C SER A 99 -23.97 -1.09 -6.65
N VAL A 100 -23.47 0.15 -6.63
CA VAL A 100 -24.18 1.30 -7.22
C VAL A 100 -24.27 1.17 -8.75
N LEU A 101 -23.19 0.73 -9.41
CA LEU A 101 -23.15 0.57 -10.87
C LEU A 101 -24.09 -0.54 -11.36
N ASP A 102 -24.20 -1.61 -10.59
CA ASP A 102 -25.06 -2.76 -10.96
C ASP A 102 -26.52 -2.59 -10.48
N LYS A 103 -26.83 -1.52 -9.71
CA LYS A 103 -28.12 -1.30 -9.07
C LYS A 103 -28.64 -2.47 -8.22
N LYS A 104 -27.73 -3.35 -7.80
CA LYS A 104 -27.95 -4.51 -6.95
C LYS A 104 -26.79 -4.66 -5.98
N LEU A 105 -27.05 -5.32 -4.85
CA LEU A 105 -25.98 -5.76 -3.97
C LEU A 105 -25.10 -6.78 -4.71
N PHE A 106 -23.87 -6.36 -4.98
CA PHE A 106 -22.90 -7.19 -5.68
C PHE A 106 -22.47 -8.37 -4.80
N GLU A 107 -22.19 -9.53 -5.38
CA GLU A 107 -21.64 -10.65 -4.59
C GLU A 107 -20.24 -10.27 -4.04
N PRO A 108 -20.04 -10.27 -2.71
CA PRO A 108 -18.79 -9.80 -2.10
C PRO A 108 -17.60 -10.75 -2.35
N LYS A 109 -17.88 -11.97 -2.80
CA LYS A 109 -16.88 -13.03 -2.98
C LYS A 109 -15.68 -12.60 -3.83
N MET A 110 -15.92 -11.96 -4.97
CA MET A 110 -14.86 -11.54 -5.88
C MET A 110 -14.05 -10.38 -5.32
N VAL A 111 -14.69 -9.45 -4.60
CA VAL A 111 -13.99 -8.35 -3.93
C VAL A 111 -13.12 -8.87 -2.79
N LEU A 112 -13.59 -9.88 -2.06
CA LEU A 112 -12.78 -10.55 -1.02
C LEU A 112 -11.55 -11.24 -1.60
N VAL A 113 -11.70 -11.97 -2.72
CA VAL A 113 -10.56 -12.60 -3.40
C VAL A 113 -9.55 -11.55 -3.87
N MET A 114 -10.02 -10.44 -4.44
CA MET A 114 -9.17 -9.31 -4.83
C MET A 114 -8.46 -8.71 -3.62
N THR A 115 -9.15 -8.50 -2.50
CA THR A 115 -8.55 -7.97 -1.27
C THR A 115 -7.43 -8.86 -0.74
N VAL A 116 -7.63 -10.17 -0.73
CA VAL A 116 -6.59 -11.12 -0.31
C VAL A 116 -5.39 -11.06 -1.26
N ALA A 117 -5.62 -11.02 -2.56
CA ALA A 117 -4.54 -10.89 -3.56
C ALA A 117 -3.76 -9.58 -3.37
N ASP A 118 -4.45 -8.45 -3.17
CA ASP A 118 -3.83 -7.14 -2.94
C ASP A 118 -2.97 -7.12 -1.66
N VAL A 119 -3.48 -7.70 -0.56
CA VAL A 119 -2.74 -7.81 0.71
C VAL A 119 -1.48 -8.65 0.53
N LEU A 120 -1.56 -9.78 -0.18
CA LEU A 120 -0.39 -10.61 -0.47
C LEU A 120 0.65 -9.87 -1.32
N ILE A 121 0.22 -9.16 -2.36
CA ILE A 121 1.10 -8.35 -3.22
C ILE A 121 1.83 -7.29 -2.38
N VAL A 122 1.10 -6.56 -1.55
CA VAL A 122 1.69 -5.51 -0.69
C VAL A 122 2.64 -6.12 0.33
N TRP A 123 2.29 -7.24 0.93
CA TRP A 123 3.15 -7.94 1.87
C TRP A 123 4.48 -8.37 1.21
N CYS A 124 4.40 -9.06 0.08
CA CYS A 124 5.59 -9.49 -0.68
C CYS A 124 6.43 -8.28 -1.12
N TRP A 125 5.78 -7.23 -1.64
CA TRP A 125 6.45 -6.02 -2.10
C TRP A 125 7.17 -5.28 -0.98
N THR A 126 6.51 -5.14 0.16
CA THR A 126 7.09 -4.48 1.35
C THR A 126 8.27 -5.26 1.90
N MET A 127 8.21 -6.59 1.93
CA MET A 127 9.33 -7.45 2.34
C MET A 127 10.50 -7.33 1.38
N LEU A 128 10.25 -7.37 0.07
CA LEU A 128 11.27 -7.17 -0.95
C LEU A 128 11.97 -5.82 -0.79
N PHE A 129 11.19 -4.75 -0.61
CA PHE A 129 11.74 -3.41 -0.39
C PHE A 129 12.64 -3.36 0.83
N GLN A 130 12.21 -3.94 1.95
CA GLN A 130 12.98 -3.91 3.19
C GLN A 130 14.30 -4.69 3.07
N LEU A 131 14.31 -5.81 2.36
CA LEU A 131 15.53 -6.55 2.06
C LEU A 131 16.50 -5.72 1.21
N LEU A 132 16.01 -5.12 0.13
CA LEU A 132 16.83 -4.27 -0.74
C LEU A 132 17.34 -3.02 0.00
N TYR A 133 16.48 -2.39 0.81
CA TYR A 133 16.84 -1.21 1.56
C TYR A 133 17.86 -1.50 2.67
N ALA A 134 17.74 -2.63 3.37
CA ALA A 134 18.71 -3.06 4.39
C ALA A 134 20.09 -3.35 3.80
N ASN A 135 20.12 -3.94 2.59
CA ASN A 135 21.38 -4.22 1.89
C ASN A 135 22.05 -2.95 1.35
N ALA A 136 21.23 -2.00 0.84
CA ALA A 136 21.74 -0.75 0.28
C ALA A 136 22.16 0.27 1.37
N PHE A 137 21.52 0.25 2.51
CA PHE A 137 21.72 1.22 3.60
C PHE A 137 21.86 0.49 4.94
N PRO A 138 23.04 -0.03 5.29
CA PRO A 138 23.25 -0.69 6.58
C PRO A 138 22.94 0.28 7.73
N PRO A 139 22.36 -0.21 8.84
CA PRO A 139 21.97 0.60 9.97
C PRO A 139 23.21 1.33 10.53
N ARG A 140 23.07 2.65 10.70
CA ARG A 140 24.13 3.44 11.34
C ARG A 140 24.21 3.04 12.81
N ARG A 141 25.40 2.67 13.27
CA ARG A 141 25.66 2.48 14.70
C ARG A 141 25.49 3.84 15.38
N MET A 142 24.48 4.00 16.20
CA MET A 142 24.38 5.15 17.09
C MET A 142 25.23 4.90 18.32
N LEU A 143 26.17 5.77 18.60
CA LEU A 143 26.85 5.85 19.88
C LEU A 143 25.95 6.64 20.82
N LEU A 144 25.28 5.95 21.72
CA LEU A 144 24.57 6.57 22.84
C LEU A 144 25.62 6.96 23.89
N ILE A 145 26.01 8.22 23.92
CA ILE A 145 26.82 8.77 25.03
C ILE A 145 25.83 9.11 26.13
N SER A 146 25.62 8.18 27.09
CA SER A 146 24.88 8.48 28.31
C SER A 146 25.82 9.13 29.30
N GLY A 147 25.51 10.35 29.70
CA GLY A 147 26.08 10.96 30.91
C GLY A 147 25.67 10.13 32.14
N GLU A 148 26.34 10.36 33.27
CA GLU A 148 26.30 9.58 34.53
C GLU A 148 24.90 9.29 35.13
N ARG A 149 23.82 9.79 34.58
CA ARG A 149 22.44 9.35 34.87
C ARG A 149 21.94 8.45 33.78
N SER A 150 22.15 7.16 33.91
CA SER A 150 21.64 6.15 33.00
C SER A 150 20.13 6.01 33.18
N ASP A 151 19.36 6.70 32.36
CA ASP A 151 17.94 6.40 32.18
C ASP A 151 17.81 5.12 31.38
N TYR A 152 17.79 3.97 32.06
CA TYR A 152 17.55 2.65 31.50
C TYR A 152 16.25 2.60 30.70
N HIS A 153 15.28 3.46 30.97
CA HIS A 153 14.02 3.63 30.22
C HIS A 153 14.18 4.10 28.78
N LEU A 154 15.28 4.73 28.40
CA LEU A 154 15.50 5.14 27.00
C LEU A 154 15.98 3.99 26.13
N ILE A 155 16.69 3.02 26.71
CA ILE A 155 17.22 1.86 25.98
C ILE A 155 16.09 0.90 25.60
N GLU A 156 15.08 0.74 26.46
CA GLU A 156 13.92 -0.12 26.21
C GLU A 156 13.00 0.40 25.11
N LYS A 157 12.99 1.72 24.87
CA LYS A 157 12.18 2.36 23.82
C LYS A 157 12.79 2.29 22.41
N ILE A 158 14.07 1.92 22.30
CA ILE A 158 14.83 1.92 21.03
C ILE A 158 14.95 0.49 20.45
N ASN A 159 14.68 -0.54 21.26
CA ASN A 159 14.57 -1.93 20.83
C ASN A 159 13.13 -2.27 20.44
#